data_14ccfc5215ce8188c5cf6ad34b09c5b6
#
_entry.id   14ccfc5215ce8188c5cf6ad34b09c5b6
#
_cell.length_a   1.000
_cell.length_b   1.000
_cell.length_c   1.000
_cell.angle_alpha   90.00
_cell.angle_beta   90.00
_cell.angle_gamma   90.00
#
_symmetry.space_group_name_H-M   'P 1'
#
loop_
_entity.id
_entity.type
_entity.pdbx_description
1 polymer ?
#
loop_
_entity_poly.entity_id
_entity_poly.type
_entity_poly.pdbx_seq_one_letter_code
_entity_poly.pdbx_strand_id
1 'polypeptide(L)'
;MAHEPRVSGFSIVRGARELDYPALESLRSLLPLAEEVVVVAHCGDEETLEMLRSLGDERLLVVPVDWDEGPRGAGRTLAWLTNLALARCRHPWALYLQADEVIHEADYDRIRRALERYDGAGAVDALSFRFLHFEGSYGYVNPLRYRRQCRLVRNDGRFESVRDAAGFGRADGRRLRTRSSGARIFHYGWARRPDVLKAKTLALARLYHDEKSVARRWGALPAARFGSADLAFRWSGRHPAVMQTRIALGGLGRVSRRGPLDSPLLRPRFYAMWLRKWGVLPRWTDASPR
;
A
#
# COMPACT_ATOMS: atom_id res chain seq x y z
N MET A 1 -8.56 -6.15 34.70
CA MET A 1 -7.68 -6.43 33.54
C MET A 1 -8.02 -5.41 32.46
N ALA A 2 -7.05 -4.66 31.95
CA ALA A 2 -7.28 -3.74 30.85
C ALA A 2 -7.77 -4.54 29.64
N HIS A 3 -8.88 -4.13 29.05
CA HIS A 3 -9.43 -4.73 27.84
C HIS A 3 -8.48 -4.41 26.67
N GLU A 4 -7.84 -5.42 26.08
CA GLU A 4 -7.04 -5.22 24.88
C GLU A 4 -7.97 -4.88 23.70
N PRO A 5 -7.75 -3.76 23.01
CA PRO A 5 -8.62 -3.34 21.91
C PRO A 5 -8.57 -4.36 20.76
N ARG A 6 -9.74 -4.86 20.36
CA ARG A 6 -9.85 -5.87 19.29
C ARG A 6 -9.80 -5.20 17.91
N VAL A 7 -9.10 -5.86 16.99
CA VAL A 7 -8.81 -5.35 15.64
C VAL A 7 -9.28 -6.35 14.59
N SER A 8 -10.00 -5.88 13.58
CA SER A 8 -10.17 -6.58 12.31
C SER A 8 -9.09 -6.11 11.33
N GLY A 9 -8.30 -7.04 10.77
CA GLY A 9 -7.47 -6.77 9.63
C GLY A 9 -8.28 -6.79 8.34
N PHE A 10 -7.88 -6.01 7.32
CA PHE A 10 -8.52 -6.16 6.01
C PHE A 10 -7.62 -5.71 4.86
N SER A 11 -7.89 -6.26 3.68
CA SER A 11 -7.14 -6.01 2.46
C SER A 11 -8.01 -6.18 1.22
N ILE A 12 -7.51 -5.71 0.08
CA ILE A 12 -8.04 -6.01 -1.26
C ILE A 12 -6.91 -6.58 -2.11
N VAL A 13 -7.18 -7.63 -2.90
CA VAL A 13 -6.16 -8.34 -3.66
C VAL A 13 -6.67 -8.73 -5.05
N ARG A 14 -5.90 -8.39 -6.11
CA ARG A 14 -6.09 -8.87 -7.49
C ARG A 14 -4.73 -9.01 -8.17
N GLY A 15 -4.54 -10.04 -8.98
CA GLY A 15 -3.33 -10.27 -9.75
C GLY A 15 -2.09 -10.49 -8.89
N ALA A 16 -2.25 -11.14 -7.72
CA ALA A 16 -1.17 -11.22 -6.76
C ALA A 16 0.04 -12.00 -7.31
N ARG A 17 -0.17 -13.05 -8.09
CA ARG A 17 0.90 -13.80 -8.77
C ARG A 17 1.42 -13.05 -9.99
N GLU A 18 0.52 -12.65 -10.89
CA GLU A 18 0.86 -11.96 -12.14
C GLU A 18 1.66 -10.68 -11.89
N LEU A 19 1.23 -9.88 -10.91
CA LEU A 19 1.83 -8.59 -10.58
C LEU A 19 2.86 -8.67 -9.45
N ASP A 20 3.22 -9.89 -9.02
CA ASP A 20 4.23 -10.17 -7.98
C ASP A 20 3.99 -9.38 -6.69
N TYR A 21 2.74 -9.37 -6.20
CA TYR A 21 2.44 -8.75 -4.90
C TYR A 21 2.91 -9.65 -3.75
N PRO A 22 3.56 -9.10 -2.71
CA PRO A 22 3.86 -9.81 -1.47
C PRO A 22 2.60 -9.96 -0.60
N ALA A 23 1.50 -10.47 -1.19
CA ALA A 23 0.19 -10.49 -0.54
C ALA A 23 0.15 -11.43 0.67
N LEU A 24 0.79 -12.61 0.58
CA LEU A 24 0.89 -13.51 1.74
C LEU A 24 1.74 -12.92 2.86
N GLU A 25 2.84 -12.25 2.51
CA GLU A 25 3.70 -11.57 3.47
C GLU A 25 2.97 -10.39 4.14
N SER A 26 2.17 -9.66 3.37
CA SER A 26 1.29 -8.61 3.89
C SER A 26 0.33 -9.17 4.94
N LEU A 27 -0.42 -10.22 4.59
CA LEU A 27 -1.39 -10.86 5.49
C LEU A 27 -0.72 -11.49 6.71
N ARG A 28 0.40 -12.20 6.54
CA ARG A 28 1.18 -12.75 7.66
C ARG A 28 1.66 -11.69 8.64
N SER A 29 1.96 -10.48 8.15
CA SER A 29 2.33 -9.35 9.02
C SER A 29 1.13 -8.71 9.73
N LEU A 30 -0.08 -8.92 9.22
CA LEU A 30 -1.32 -8.38 9.77
C LEU A 30 -1.93 -9.29 10.85
N LEU A 31 -1.86 -10.61 10.64
CA LEU A 31 -2.43 -11.63 11.53
C LEU A 31 -2.05 -11.50 13.01
N PRO A 32 -0.80 -11.17 13.41
CA PRO A 32 -0.45 -11.02 14.83
C PRO A 32 -1.11 -9.82 15.53
N LEU A 33 -1.76 -8.95 14.79
CA LEU A 33 -2.43 -7.74 15.28
C LEU A 33 -3.94 -7.81 15.19
N ALA A 34 -4.49 -8.88 14.59
CA ALA A 34 -5.91 -8.96 14.25
C ALA A 34 -6.56 -10.26 14.75
N GLU A 35 -7.80 -10.14 15.22
CA GLU A 35 -8.67 -11.27 15.61
C GLU A 35 -9.32 -11.96 14.39
N GLU A 36 -9.45 -11.23 13.30
CA GLU A 36 -9.91 -11.69 12.00
C GLU A 36 -9.24 -10.89 10.88
N VAL A 37 -9.15 -11.46 9.68
CA VAL A 37 -8.65 -10.77 8.50
C VAL A 37 -9.60 -10.96 7.33
N VAL A 38 -10.19 -9.89 6.84
CA VAL A 38 -11.10 -9.88 5.69
C VAL A 38 -10.34 -9.49 4.43
N VAL A 39 -10.37 -10.34 3.41
CA VAL A 39 -9.73 -10.07 2.11
C VAL A 39 -10.75 -10.10 1.00
N VAL A 40 -11.02 -8.96 0.38
CA VAL A 40 -11.80 -8.90 -0.86
C VAL A 40 -10.85 -9.17 -2.03
N ALA A 41 -11.10 -10.27 -2.75
CA ALA A 41 -10.31 -10.70 -3.90
C ALA A 41 -11.16 -10.74 -5.17
N HIS A 42 -10.51 -10.58 -6.35
CA HIS A 42 -11.22 -10.70 -7.62
C HIS A 42 -11.67 -12.13 -7.88
N CYS A 43 -12.96 -12.33 -8.15
CA CYS A 43 -13.55 -13.67 -8.32
C CYS A 43 -13.05 -14.41 -9.57
N GLY A 44 -12.60 -13.70 -10.60
CA GLY A 44 -12.02 -14.28 -11.82
C GLY A 44 -10.51 -14.56 -11.74
N ASP A 45 -9.90 -14.41 -10.56
CA ASP A 45 -8.45 -14.61 -10.35
C ASP A 45 -8.21 -15.83 -9.44
N GLU A 46 -8.43 -17.04 -10.01
CA GLU A 46 -8.34 -18.28 -9.22
C GLU A 46 -6.94 -18.51 -8.63
N GLU A 47 -5.88 -18.14 -9.36
CA GLU A 47 -4.51 -18.27 -8.84
C GLU A 47 -4.29 -17.43 -7.55
N THR A 48 -4.84 -16.22 -7.51
CA THR A 48 -4.82 -15.39 -6.30
C THR A 48 -5.69 -15.99 -5.20
N LEU A 49 -6.88 -16.49 -5.54
CA LEU A 49 -7.78 -17.09 -4.55
C LEU A 49 -7.17 -18.34 -3.92
N GLU A 50 -6.58 -19.25 -4.71
CA GLU A 50 -5.86 -20.42 -4.22
C GLU A 50 -4.67 -20.05 -3.33
N MET A 51 -3.89 -19.04 -3.76
CA MET A 51 -2.77 -18.53 -2.98
C MET A 51 -3.24 -17.99 -1.62
N LEU A 52 -4.35 -17.25 -1.56
CA LEU A 52 -4.90 -16.73 -0.31
C LEU A 52 -5.37 -17.86 0.59
N ARG A 53 -6.10 -18.85 0.04
CA ARG A 53 -6.57 -20.05 0.79
C ARG A 53 -5.38 -20.86 1.34
N SER A 54 -4.26 -20.93 0.63
CA SER A 54 -3.05 -21.65 1.07
C SER A 54 -2.40 -21.08 2.34
N LEU A 55 -2.82 -19.89 2.80
CA LEU A 55 -2.39 -19.34 4.09
C LEU A 55 -2.81 -20.24 5.26
N GLY A 56 -3.98 -20.91 5.14
CA GLY A 56 -4.45 -21.91 6.09
C GLY A 56 -4.78 -21.38 7.49
N ASP A 57 -5.05 -20.07 7.64
CA ASP A 57 -5.40 -19.45 8.93
C ASP A 57 -6.92 -19.30 9.02
N GLU A 58 -7.54 -19.86 10.08
CA GLU A 58 -8.99 -19.84 10.30
C GLU A 58 -9.58 -18.43 10.48
N ARG A 59 -8.76 -17.46 10.85
CA ARG A 59 -9.14 -16.05 10.97
C ARG A 59 -9.29 -15.34 9.63
N LEU A 60 -8.84 -15.97 8.52
CA LEU A 60 -8.87 -15.38 7.20
C LEU A 60 -10.22 -15.62 6.52
N LEU A 61 -10.95 -14.55 6.25
CA LEU A 61 -12.16 -14.55 5.44
C LEU A 61 -11.86 -14.02 4.03
N VAL A 62 -11.77 -14.89 3.04
CA VAL A 62 -11.64 -14.51 1.63
C VAL A 62 -13.02 -14.31 1.02
N VAL A 63 -13.27 -13.13 0.46
CA VAL A 63 -14.54 -12.72 -0.14
C VAL A 63 -14.31 -12.48 -1.64
N PRO A 64 -14.70 -13.41 -2.52
CA PRO A 64 -14.63 -13.21 -3.96
C PRO A 64 -15.65 -12.15 -4.41
N VAL A 65 -15.19 -11.16 -5.19
CA VAL A 65 -16.03 -10.07 -5.73
C VAL A 65 -15.62 -9.79 -7.17
N ASP A 66 -16.57 -9.51 -8.04
CA ASP A 66 -16.24 -9.04 -9.38
C ASP A 66 -15.82 -7.55 -9.32
N TRP A 67 -14.55 -7.28 -9.60
CA TRP A 67 -14.02 -5.94 -9.59
C TRP A 67 -14.51 -5.07 -10.74
N ASP A 68 -15.01 -5.69 -11.81
CA ASP A 68 -15.50 -4.99 -12.99
C ASP A 68 -16.93 -4.44 -12.79
N GLU A 69 -17.65 -4.91 -11.77
CA GLU A 69 -18.94 -4.36 -11.32
C GLU A 69 -18.80 -3.04 -10.55
N GLY A 70 -17.59 -2.69 -10.11
CA GLY A 70 -17.35 -1.49 -9.32
C GLY A 70 -17.40 -0.18 -10.11
N PRO A 71 -17.52 0.96 -9.42
CA PRO A 71 -17.55 2.29 -10.04
C PRO A 71 -16.21 2.56 -10.73
N ARG A 72 -16.25 2.94 -12.01
CA ARG A 72 -15.05 3.20 -12.81
C ARG A 72 -14.57 4.64 -12.70
N GLY A 73 -13.29 4.85 -13.01
CA GLY A 73 -12.64 6.16 -13.08
C GLY A 73 -12.15 6.71 -11.75
N ALA A 74 -11.08 7.46 -11.80
CA ALA A 74 -10.41 8.11 -10.65
C ALA A 74 -10.05 7.17 -9.49
N GLY A 75 -9.83 5.87 -9.76
CA GLY A 75 -9.49 4.88 -8.74
C GLY A 75 -10.64 4.52 -7.79
N ARG A 76 -11.87 4.95 -8.06
CA ARG A 76 -13.06 4.70 -7.19
C ARG A 76 -13.33 3.22 -6.95
N THR A 77 -13.01 2.35 -7.90
CA THR A 77 -13.09 0.89 -7.76
C THR A 77 -12.32 0.43 -6.53
N LEU A 78 -11.11 0.94 -6.31
CA LEU A 78 -10.28 0.53 -5.17
C LEU A 78 -10.90 0.94 -3.83
N ALA A 79 -11.43 2.17 -3.74
CA ALA A 79 -12.13 2.63 -2.53
C ALA A 79 -13.40 1.82 -2.27
N TRP A 80 -14.19 1.52 -3.30
CA TRP A 80 -15.39 0.71 -3.20
C TRP A 80 -15.07 -0.70 -2.66
N LEU A 81 -14.09 -1.39 -3.23
CA LEU A 81 -13.66 -2.72 -2.76
C LEU A 81 -13.13 -2.68 -1.33
N THR A 82 -12.37 -1.64 -0.98
CA THR A 82 -11.86 -1.43 0.37
C THR A 82 -13.02 -1.23 1.36
N ASN A 83 -14.06 -0.51 0.98
CA ASN A 83 -15.27 -0.32 1.77
C ASN A 83 -16.09 -1.62 1.91
N LEU A 84 -16.13 -2.46 0.86
CA LEU A 84 -16.73 -3.80 0.96
C LEU A 84 -16.01 -4.68 1.98
N ALA A 85 -14.67 -4.61 2.04
CA ALA A 85 -13.90 -5.34 3.03
C ALA A 85 -14.11 -4.75 4.44
N LEU A 86 -14.06 -3.43 4.58
CA LEU A 86 -14.28 -2.72 5.85
C LEU A 86 -15.66 -3.03 6.44
N ALA A 87 -16.71 -3.05 5.62
CA ALA A 87 -18.07 -3.34 6.04
C ALA A 87 -18.26 -4.77 6.61
N ARG A 88 -17.32 -5.68 6.36
CA ARG A 88 -17.31 -7.05 6.90
C ARG A 88 -16.48 -7.20 8.17
N CYS A 89 -15.74 -6.17 8.53
CA CYS A 89 -14.96 -6.13 9.78
C CYS A 89 -15.92 -6.01 10.97
N ARG A 90 -15.68 -6.81 12.02
CA ARG A 90 -16.60 -6.92 13.18
C ARG A 90 -16.06 -6.25 14.45
N HIS A 91 -14.75 -5.96 14.48
CA HIS A 91 -14.12 -5.41 15.68
C HIS A 91 -14.08 -3.87 15.68
N PRO A 92 -13.94 -3.23 16.86
CA PRO A 92 -14.00 -1.77 17.02
C PRO A 92 -12.94 -0.98 16.23
N TRP A 93 -11.84 -1.63 15.89
CA TRP A 93 -10.78 -1.08 15.07
C TRP A 93 -10.57 -1.91 13.81
N ALA A 94 -10.31 -1.25 12.69
CA ALA A 94 -10.03 -1.90 11.43
C ALA A 94 -8.66 -1.45 10.90
N LEU A 95 -7.76 -2.42 10.69
CA LEU A 95 -6.39 -2.22 10.18
C LEU A 95 -6.30 -2.65 8.73
N TYR A 96 -6.12 -1.67 7.85
CA TYR A 96 -5.99 -1.85 6.42
C TYR A 96 -4.52 -2.04 6.01
N LEU A 97 -4.24 -3.05 5.21
CA LEU A 97 -2.99 -3.16 4.45
C LEU A 97 -3.30 -3.44 2.98
N GLN A 98 -2.61 -2.73 2.09
CA GLN A 98 -2.59 -3.09 0.68
C GLN A 98 -1.71 -4.34 0.47
N ALA A 99 -1.95 -5.09 -0.60
CA ALA A 99 -1.25 -6.34 -0.88
C ALA A 99 0.29 -6.21 -1.01
N ASP A 100 0.82 -4.99 -1.08
CA ASP A 100 2.25 -4.67 -1.13
C ASP A 100 2.76 -3.88 0.09
N GLU A 101 1.98 -3.86 1.16
CA GLU A 101 2.31 -3.21 2.43
C GLU A 101 2.55 -4.26 3.52
N VAL A 102 3.64 -4.14 4.25
CA VAL A 102 4.04 -5.10 5.30
C VAL A 102 4.39 -4.34 6.58
N ILE A 103 3.91 -4.83 7.73
CA ILE A 103 4.28 -4.32 9.04
C ILE A 103 5.50 -5.11 9.55
N HIS A 104 6.47 -4.41 10.12
CA HIS A 104 7.61 -5.04 10.76
C HIS A 104 7.23 -5.53 12.16
N GLU A 105 7.59 -6.74 12.52
CA GLU A 105 7.30 -7.35 13.83
C GLU A 105 7.80 -6.50 15.01
N ALA A 106 8.91 -5.79 14.85
CA ALA A 106 9.42 -4.85 15.87
C ALA A 106 8.51 -3.64 16.14
N ASP A 107 7.49 -3.43 15.32
CA ASP A 107 6.54 -2.34 15.49
C ASP A 107 5.18 -2.80 16.07
N TYR A 108 4.95 -4.12 16.30
CA TYR A 108 3.68 -4.64 16.83
C TYR A 108 3.32 -4.03 18.20
N ASP A 109 4.26 -4.00 19.13
CA ASP A 109 4.02 -3.44 20.47
C ASP A 109 3.75 -1.94 20.45
N ARG A 110 4.30 -1.22 19.47
CA ARG A 110 3.97 0.20 19.27
C ARG A 110 2.54 0.38 18.84
N ILE A 111 2.03 -0.50 17.98
CA ILE A 111 0.64 -0.48 17.51
C ILE A 111 -0.30 -0.82 18.65
N ARG A 112 -0.03 -1.87 19.43
CA ARG A 112 -0.84 -2.26 20.59
C ARG A 112 -0.91 -1.13 21.63
N ARG A 113 0.23 -0.58 22.04
CA ARG A 113 0.25 0.57 22.97
C ARG A 113 -0.48 1.80 22.44
N ALA A 114 -0.45 2.05 21.13
CA ALA A 114 -1.21 3.16 20.55
C ALA A 114 -2.72 2.88 20.57
N LEU A 115 -3.12 1.63 20.30
CA LEU A 115 -4.52 1.20 20.43
C LEU A 115 -5.02 1.36 21.87
N GLU A 116 -4.32 0.79 22.86
CA GLU A 116 -4.66 0.92 24.28
C GLU A 116 -4.81 2.37 24.72
N ARG A 117 -3.85 3.21 24.30
CA ARG A 117 -3.85 4.64 24.64
C ARG A 117 -5.04 5.40 24.08
N TYR A 118 -5.52 5.04 22.89
CA TYR A 118 -6.52 5.81 22.16
C TYR A 118 -7.89 5.13 22.06
N ASP A 119 -8.05 3.91 22.55
CA ASP A 119 -9.31 3.17 22.45
C ASP A 119 -10.45 3.86 23.18
N GLY A 120 -10.27 4.23 24.45
CA GLY A 120 -11.25 4.96 25.24
C GLY A 120 -11.38 6.44 24.91
N ALA A 121 -10.45 6.99 24.11
CA ALA A 121 -10.45 8.40 23.77
C ALA A 121 -11.36 8.66 22.56
N GLY A 122 -12.63 8.99 22.77
CA GLY A 122 -13.57 9.35 21.70
C GLY A 122 -13.10 10.50 20.78
N ALA A 123 -11.94 11.11 21.08
CA ALA A 123 -11.30 12.16 20.31
C ALA A 123 -10.37 11.69 19.17
N VAL A 124 -10.12 10.37 19.00
CA VAL A 124 -9.23 9.84 17.96
C VAL A 124 -10.01 8.92 17.00
N ASP A 125 -9.99 9.27 15.74
CA ASP A 125 -10.69 8.56 14.68
C ASP A 125 -9.80 7.50 13.99
N ALA A 126 -8.50 7.81 13.85
CA ALA A 126 -7.57 6.93 13.11
C ALA A 126 -6.12 7.07 13.58
N LEU A 127 -5.34 6.03 13.34
CA LEU A 127 -3.89 6.03 13.56
C LEU A 127 -3.15 6.04 12.22
N SER A 128 -2.15 6.92 12.12
CA SER A 128 -1.29 7.06 10.96
C SER A 128 0.03 6.34 11.15
N PHE A 129 0.53 5.76 10.06
CA PHE A 129 1.81 5.06 9.98
C PHE A 129 2.80 5.84 9.14
N ARG A 130 4.09 5.74 9.44
CA ARG A 130 5.16 6.20 8.55
C ARG A 130 5.39 5.16 7.47
N PHE A 131 5.76 5.61 6.27
CA PHE A 131 6.00 4.72 5.13
C PHE A 131 7.45 4.71 4.71
N LEU A 132 7.95 3.51 4.39
CA LEU A 132 9.20 3.26 3.70
C LEU A 132 8.85 2.67 2.32
N HIS A 133 9.07 3.46 1.26
CA HIS A 133 8.74 3.02 -0.11
C HIS A 133 9.95 2.43 -0.78
N PHE A 134 9.96 1.11 -0.95
CA PHE A 134 11.02 0.41 -1.67
C PHE A 134 10.81 0.57 -3.18
N GLU A 135 11.87 0.92 -3.89
CA GLU A 135 11.82 1.26 -5.31
C GLU A 135 12.99 0.63 -6.08
N GLY A 136 12.68 0.01 -7.21
CA GLY A 136 13.64 -0.69 -8.06
C GLY A 136 14.12 -2.03 -7.48
N SER A 137 14.40 -2.07 -6.18
CA SER A 137 14.73 -3.30 -5.46
C SER A 137 14.41 -3.16 -3.97
N TYR A 138 14.59 -4.23 -3.22
CA TYR A 138 14.47 -4.21 -1.76
C TYR A 138 15.58 -3.39 -1.07
N GLY A 139 16.67 -3.09 -1.76
CA GLY A 139 17.81 -2.35 -1.21
C GLY A 139 17.71 -0.83 -1.27
N TYR A 140 16.63 -0.26 -1.79
CA TYR A 140 16.52 1.19 -1.99
C TYR A 140 15.16 1.74 -1.55
N VAL A 141 15.18 2.87 -0.82
CA VAL A 141 13.98 3.57 -0.31
C VAL A 141 13.88 4.95 -0.93
N ASN A 142 12.73 5.27 -1.52
CA ASN A 142 12.45 6.59 -2.06
C ASN A 142 11.76 7.48 -1.00
N PRO A 143 12.42 8.53 -0.47
CA PRO A 143 11.87 9.43 0.53
C PRO A 143 10.92 10.48 -0.06
N LEU A 144 10.83 10.59 -1.39
CA LEU A 144 10.02 11.60 -2.07
C LEU A 144 8.56 11.18 -2.25
N ARG A 145 8.22 9.93 -1.95
CA ARG A 145 6.83 9.47 -1.92
C ARG A 145 6.12 9.95 -0.64
N TYR A 146 4.83 9.70 -0.49
CA TYR A 146 4.09 10.10 0.71
C TYR A 146 4.72 9.47 1.97
N ARG A 147 4.79 10.26 3.04
CA ARG A 147 5.52 9.86 4.26
C ARG A 147 4.61 9.22 5.30
N ARG A 148 3.32 9.49 5.24
CA ARG A 148 2.34 9.01 6.23
C ARG A 148 0.99 8.78 5.57
N GLN A 149 0.31 7.71 6.01
CA GLN A 149 -1.10 7.44 5.71
C GLN A 149 -1.78 6.83 6.93
N CYS A 150 -3.09 7.03 7.05
CA CYS A 150 -3.91 6.31 8.00
C CYS A 150 -4.13 4.89 7.49
N ARG A 151 -3.88 3.91 8.37
CA ARG A 151 -4.12 2.50 8.07
C ARG A 151 -4.96 1.81 9.13
N LEU A 152 -5.06 2.37 10.32
CA LEU A 152 -5.91 1.87 11.40
C LEU A 152 -6.99 2.92 11.68
N VAL A 153 -8.25 2.53 11.57
CA VAL A 153 -9.42 3.41 11.67
C VAL A 153 -10.45 2.78 12.62
N ARG A 154 -11.23 3.60 13.34
CA ARG A 154 -12.38 3.09 14.08
C ARG A 154 -13.39 2.48 13.12
N ASN A 155 -13.97 1.37 13.53
CA ASN A 155 -14.98 0.65 12.76
C ASN A 155 -16.35 0.84 13.38
N ASP A 156 -16.90 2.04 13.25
CA ASP A 156 -18.18 2.44 13.83
C ASP A 156 -19.16 3.03 12.80
N GLY A 157 -18.90 2.76 11.51
CA GLY A 157 -19.73 3.21 10.39
C GLY A 157 -19.55 4.67 9.97
N ARG A 158 -18.69 5.44 10.67
CA ARG A 158 -18.47 6.86 10.35
C ARG A 158 -17.33 7.10 9.36
N PHE A 159 -16.61 6.06 8.97
CA PHE A 159 -15.39 6.17 8.17
C PHE A 159 -15.48 5.29 6.94
N GLU A 160 -14.90 5.79 5.87
CA GLU A 160 -14.86 5.10 4.58
C GLU A 160 -13.51 5.30 3.90
N SER A 161 -13.12 4.37 3.07
CA SER A 161 -12.00 4.51 2.15
C SER A 161 -12.40 5.50 1.05
N VAL A 162 -11.49 6.39 0.71
CA VAL A 162 -11.75 7.46 -0.26
C VAL A 162 -10.75 7.43 -1.42
N ARG A 163 -11.15 8.01 -2.57
CA ARG A 163 -10.34 8.13 -3.78
C ARG A 163 -9.90 6.76 -4.32
N ASP A 164 -8.60 6.50 -4.32
CA ASP A 164 -7.92 5.28 -4.78
C ASP A 164 -7.47 4.37 -3.63
N ALA A 165 -8.23 4.35 -2.55
CA ALA A 165 -7.91 3.63 -1.33
C ALA A 165 -6.57 4.05 -0.69
N ALA A 166 -6.09 5.26 -0.96
CA ALA A 166 -4.86 5.78 -0.35
C ALA A 166 -5.02 6.02 1.16
N GLY A 167 -6.24 6.23 1.65
CA GLY A 167 -6.55 6.47 3.04
C GLY A 167 -8.04 6.49 3.32
N PHE A 168 -8.42 7.02 4.48
CA PHE A 168 -9.79 7.08 4.96
C PHE A 168 -10.27 8.53 5.10
N GLY A 169 -11.56 8.73 4.94
CA GLY A 169 -12.30 9.95 5.21
C GLY A 169 -13.43 9.70 6.19
N ARG A 170 -14.03 10.77 6.69
CA ARG A 170 -15.28 10.68 7.44
C ARG A 170 -16.45 10.82 6.47
N ALA A 171 -17.49 10.01 6.65
CA ALA A 171 -18.71 10.09 5.84
C ALA A 171 -19.41 11.45 5.92
N ASP A 172 -19.24 12.17 7.05
CA ASP A 172 -19.76 13.52 7.24
C ASP A 172 -18.89 14.64 6.63
N GLY A 173 -17.83 14.30 5.90
CA GLY A 173 -16.91 15.22 5.24
C GLY A 173 -15.96 15.98 6.17
N ARG A 174 -16.07 15.81 7.50
CA ARG A 174 -15.18 16.45 8.46
C ARG A 174 -13.78 15.85 8.39
N ARG A 175 -12.79 16.60 8.88
CA ARG A 175 -11.41 16.13 8.96
C ARG A 175 -11.26 15.00 9.97
N LEU A 176 -10.53 13.93 9.58
CA LEU A 176 -10.12 12.86 10.50
C LEU A 176 -9.23 13.39 11.62
N ARG A 177 -9.58 13.03 12.86
CA ARG A 177 -8.75 13.29 14.04
C ARG A 177 -7.74 12.15 14.17
N THR A 178 -6.55 12.37 13.65
CA THR A 178 -5.50 11.35 13.56
C THR A 178 -4.44 11.49 14.63
N ARG A 179 -3.88 10.36 15.06
CA ARG A 179 -2.67 10.28 15.90
C ARG A 179 -1.67 9.34 15.25
N SER A 180 -0.41 9.43 15.68
CA SER A 180 0.62 8.52 15.19
C SER A 180 0.54 7.19 15.94
N SER A 181 0.62 6.07 15.21
CA SER A 181 0.83 4.74 15.81
C SER A 181 2.25 4.55 16.33
N GLY A 182 3.21 5.42 15.93
CA GLY A 182 4.64 5.20 16.18
C GLY A 182 5.29 4.16 15.28
N ALA A 183 4.50 3.40 14.50
CA ALA A 183 4.93 2.30 13.67
C ALA A 183 5.17 2.71 12.20
N ARG A 184 5.79 1.79 11.44
CA ARG A 184 6.11 1.94 10.03
C ARG A 184 5.42 0.89 9.19
N ILE A 185 5.13 1.24 7.95
CA ILE A 185 4.74 0.32 6.89
C ILE A 185 5.85 0.27 5.86
N PHE A 186 6.27 -0.94 5.52
CA PHE A 186 7.22 -1.27 4.48
C PHE A 186 6.44 -1.50 3.20
N HIS A 187 6.47 -0.54 2.29
CA HIS A 187 5.69 -0.58 1.06
C HIS A 187 6.60 -1.00 -0.11
N TYR A 188 6.33 -2.18 -0.65
CA TYR A 188 7.09 -2.81 -1.72
C TYR A 188 6.48 -2.59 -3.11
N GLY A 189 5.59 -1.64 -3.23
CA GLY A 189 4.81 -1.38 -4.43
C GLY A 189 5.62 -1.15 -5.71
N TRP A 190 6.88 -0.72 -5.57
CA TRP A 190 7.78 -0.37 -6.66
C TRP A 190 9.07 -1.20 -6.69
N ALA A 191 9.21 -2.14 -5.77
CA ALA A 191 10.33 -3.08 -5.72
C ALA A 191 9.96 -4.35 -6.50
N ARG A 192 9.96 -4.24 -7.84
CA ARG A 192 9.59 -5.33 -8.78
C ARG A 192 10.50 -5.31 -9.99
N ARG A 193 10.52 -6.41 -10.71
CA ARG A 193 11.15 -6.46 -12.04
C ARG A 193 10.50 -5.44 -12.96
N PRO A 194 11.25 -4.83 -13.90
CA PRO A 194 10.74 -3.78 -14.77
C PRO A 194 9.54 -4.20 -15.63
N ASP A 195 9.51 -5.44 -16.10
CA ASP A 195 8.39 -6.01 -16.88
C ASP A 195 7.10 -6.12 -16.04
N VAL A 196 7.21 -6.67 -14.84
CA VAL A 196 6.10 -6.78 -13.88
C VAL A 196 5.62 -5.40 -13.44
N LEU A 197 6.56 -4.46 -13.21
CA LEU A 197 6.20 -3.09 -12.84
C LEU A 197 5.48 -2.35 -13.99
N LYS A 198 5.86 -2.62 -15.23
CA LYS A 198 5.11 -2.15 -16.41
C LYS A 198 3.70 -2.71 -16.41
N ALA A 199 3.53 -4.02 -16.25
CA ALA A 199 2.21 -4.68 -16.19
C ALA A 199 1.35 -4.08 -15.07
N LYS A 200 1.90 -3.94 -13.85
CA LYS A 200 1.22 -3.28 -12.72
C LYS A 200 0.80 -1.85 -13.06
N THR A 201 1.69 -1.07 -13.68
CA THR A 201 1.40 0.32 -14.03
C THR A 201 0.26 0.40 -15.04
N LEU A 202 0.23 -0.48 -16.04
CA LEU A 202 -0.86 -0.56 -17.02
C LEU A 202 -2.17 -0.99 -16.35
N ALA A 203 -2.15 -2.00 -15.50
CA ALA A 203 -3.32 -2.46 -14.76
C ALA A 203 -3.91 -1.34 -13.88
N LEU A 204 -3.07 -0.62 -13.15
CA LEU A 204 -3.50 0.54 -12.36
C LEU A 204 -4.01 1.68 -13.25
N ALA A 205 -3.34 1.99 -14.36
CA ALA A 205 -3.72 3.08 -15.24
C ALA A 205 -5.14 2.88 -15.82
N ARG A 206 -5.56 1.64 -16.07
CA ARG A 206 -6.91 1.29 -16.53
C ARG A 206 -8.01 1.62 -15.51
N LEU A 207 -7.69 1.74 -14.24
CA LEU A 207 -8.64 2.19 -13.22
C LEU A 207 -8.92 3.71 -13.26
N TYR A 208 -8.05 4.46 -13.95
CA TYR A 208 -8.13 5.93 -14.03
C TYR A 208 -8.43 6.45 -15.42
N HIS A 209 -8.05 5.72 -16.46
CA HIS A 209 -8.05 6.16 -17.85
C HIS A 209 -8.68 5.10 -18.76
N ASP A 210 -9.18 5.54 -19.90
CA ASP A 210 -9.62 4.66 -20.98
C ASP A 210 -8.44 3.95 -21.66
N GLU A 211 -8.73 2.83 -22.34
CA GLU A 211 -7.70 1.96 -22.93
C GLU A 211 -6.83 2.69 -23.98
N LYS A 212 -7.43 3.60 -24.77
CA LYS A 212 -6.69 4.39 -25.78
C LYS A 212 -5.65 5.30 -25.11
N SER A 213 -6.03 5.95 -24.02
CA SER A 213 -5.14 6.80 -23.23
C SER A 213 -4.04 6.00 -22.55
N VAL A 214 -4.35 4.81 -22.02
CA VAL A 214 -3.36 3.89 -21.41
C VAL A 214 -2.36 3.45 -22.46
N ALA A 215 -2.82 2.94 -23.62
CA ALA A 215 -1.95 2.49 -24.70
C ALA A 215 -1.02 3.60 -25.20
N ARG A 216 -1.55 4.79 -25.43
CA ARG A 216 -0.78 5.96 -25.91
C ARG A 216 0.29 6.39 -24.92
N ARG A 217 -0.02 6.44 -23.62
CA ARG A 217 0.88 7.02 -22.61
C ARG A 217 1.92 6.05 -22.08
N TRP A 218 1.57 4.79 -21.95
CA TRP A 218 2.43 3.78 -21.31
C TRP A 218 2.69 2.53 -22.16
N GLY A 219 1.79 2.20 -23.09
CA GLY A 219 1.85 0.95 -23.83
C GLY A 219 3.13 0.78 -24.63
N ALA A 220 3.56 1.81 -25.35
CA ALA A 220 4.77 1.81 -26.17
C ALA A 220 6.09 1.94 -25.37
N LEU A 221 6.04 2.27 -24.06
CA LEU A 221 7.23 2.44 -23.25
C LEU A 221 7.92 1.09 -23.00
N PRO A 222 9.25 0.98 -23.22
CA PRO A 222 9.98 -0.23 -22.91
C PRO A 222 9.98 -0.51 -21.40
N ALA A 223 10.01 -1.78 -21.00
CA ALA A 223 10.01 -2.18 -19.59
C ALA A 223 11.14 -1.54 -18.79
N ALA A 224 12.32 -1.33 -19.40
CA ALA A 224 13.47 -0.68 -18.76
C ALA A 224 13.20 0.77 -18.28
N ARG A 225 12.11 1.39 -18.70
CA ARG A 225 11.69 2.71 -18.19
C ARG A 225 11.02 2.65 -16.83
N PHE A 226 10.63 1.45 -16.39
CA PHE A 226 10.00 1.19 -15.10
C PHE A 226 11.05 0.64 -14.11
N GLY A 227 10.88 0.88 -12.83
CA GLY A 227 11.75 0.30 -11.80
C GLY A 227 13.10 1.00 -11.57
N SER A 228 13.26 2.24 -12.07
CA SER A 228 14.46 3.04 -11.75
C SER A 228 14.46 3.45 -10.27
N ALA A 229 15.57 3.24 -9.57
CA ALA A 229 15.81 3.73 -8.21
C ALA A 229 16.52 5.09 -8.18
N ASP A 230 16.42 5.88 -9.24
CA ASP A 230 17.16 7.14 -9.43
C ASP A 230 16.95 8.18 -8.33
N LEU A 231 15.86 8.08 -7.58
CA LEU A 231 15.51 9.01 -6.50
C LEU A 231 15.48 8.32 -5.13
N ALA A 232 16.03 7.12 -5.03
CA ALA A 232 16.03 6.31 -3.83
C ALA A 232 17.42 6.26 -3.18
N PHE A 233 17.43 6.14 -1.84
CA PHE A 233 18.64 5.95 -1.05
C PHE A 233 18.80 4.48 -0.70
N ARG A 234 20.06 4.05 -0.52
CA ARG A 234 20.33 2.70 -0.05
C ARG A 234 19.71 2.46 1.32
N TRP A 235 18.99 1.36 1.44
CA TRP A 235 18.45 0.87 2.70
C TRP A 235 19.47 0.01 3.43
N SER A 236 19.73 0.30 4.70
CA SER A 236 20.66 -0.44 5.57
C SER A 236 19.96 -1.09 6.76
N GLY A 237 18.64 -0.88 6.91
CA GLY A 237 17.87 -1.48 7.99
C GLY A 237 17.43 -2.91 7.70
N ARG A 238 16.81 -3.55 8.69
CA ARG A 238 16.24 -4.89 8.53
C ARG A 238 14.87 -4.82 7.86
N HIS A 239 14.57 -5.80 7.02
CA HIS A 239 13.25 -6.05 6.50
C HIS A 239 12.43 -6.89 7.49
N PRO A 240 11.08 -6.82 7.44
CA PRO A 240 10.21 -7.72 8.18
C PRO A 240 10.58 -9.19 7.96
N ALA A 241 10.53 -10.00 9.00
CA ALA A 241 10.90 -11.42 8.95
C ALA A 241 10.11 -12.18 7.87
N VAL A 242 8.83 -11.86 7.70
CA VAL A 242 7.97 -12.45 6.66
C VAL A 242 8.46 -12.22 5.23
N MET A 243 9.29 -11.21 4.99
CA MET A 243 9.84 -10.87 3.68
C MET A 243 11.17 -11.58 3.36
N GLN A 244 11.81 -12.22 4.33
CA GLN A 244 13.18 -12.74 4.18
C GLN A 244 13.29 -13.76 3.05
N THR A 245 12.38 -14.73 2.97
CA THR A 245 12.38 -15.76 1.93
C THR A 245 12.22 -15.12 0.54
N ARG A 246 11.28 -14.20 0.36
CA ARG A 246 11.09 -13.48 -0.91
C ARG A 246 12.33 -12.69 -1.31
N ILE A 247 12.96 -12.02 -0.37
CA ILE A 247 14.18 -11.23 -0.62
C ILE A 247 15.36 -12.16 -0.98
N ALA A 248 15.53 -13.28 -0.28
CA ALA A 248 16.60 -14.25 -0.52
C ALA A 248 16.46 -14.96 -1.87
N LEU A 249 15.23 -15.30 -2.27
CA LEU A 249 14.96 -15.92 -3.58
C LEU A 249 15.25 -15.00 -4.77
N GLY A 250 15.38 -13.72 -4.52
CA GLY A 250 16.00 -12.71 -5.38
C GLY A 250 15.39 -12.58 -6.74
N GLY A 251 14.46 -12.07 -7.15
CA GLY A 251 13.93 -11.90 -8.50
C GLY A 251 14.12 -10.50 -9.05
N LEU A 252 14.59 -9.60 -8.21
CA LEU A 252 14.80 -8.22 -8.61
C LEU A 252 16.20 -8.10 -9.20
N GLY A 253 16.27 -8.03 -10.53
CA GLY A 253 17.52 -7.81 -11.26
C GLY A 253 18.31 -6.63 -10.68
N ARG A 254 19.59 -6.54 -11.05
CA ARG A 254 20.41 -5.40 -10.65
C ARG A 254 19.69 -4.12 -11.07
N VAL A 255 19.39 -3.27 -10.09
CA VAL A 255 18.90 -1.92 -10.35
C VAL A 255 19.88 -1.26 -11.29
N SER A 256 19.43 -0.80 -12.44
CA SER A 256 20.28 -0.08 -13.39
C SER A 256 20.84 1.17 -12.69
N ARG A 257 22.08 1.09 -12.26
CA ARG A 257 22.83 2.23 -11.73
C ARG A 257 23.35 3.03 -12.88
N ARG A 258 22.87 4.21 -13.07
CA ARG A 258 23.42 5.15 -14.05
C ARG A 258 24.62 5.91 -13.45
N GLY A 259 25.82 5.34 -13.57
CA GLY A 259 27.09 6.05 -13.35
C GLY A 259 27.65 6.06 -11.92
N PRO A 260 28.88 6.56 -11.74
CA PRO A 260 29.65 6.49 -10.50
C PRO A 260 29.16 7.40 -9.37
N LEU A 261 28.17 8.25 -9.62
CA LEU A 261 27.57 9.15 -8.63
C LEU A 261 26.25 8.57 -8.14
N ASP A 262 26.33 7.58 -7.25
CA ASP A 262 25.19 6.80 -6.75
C ASP A 262 24.28 7.55 -5.75
N SER A 263 24.55 8.81 -5.44
CA SER A 263 23.73 9.58 -4.53
C SER A 263 22.63 10.35 -5.26
N PRO A 264 21.34 10.14 -4.94
CA PRO A 264 20.24 10.97 -5.45
C PRO A 264 20.47 12.46 -5.22
N LEU A 265 21.23 12.81 -4.16
CA LEU A 265 21.56 14.18 -3.80
C LEU A 265 22.40 14.92 -4.87
N LEU A 266 23.06 14.19 -5.76
CA LEU A 266 23.86 14.78 -6.85
C LEU A 266 23.07 14.96 -8.15
N ARG A 267 21.76 14.71 -8.14
CA ARG A 267 20.90 14.80 -9.33
C ARG A 267 20.03 16.04 -9.29
N PRO A 268 20.09 16.93 -10.29
CA PRO A 268 19.23 18.13 -10.34
C PRO A 268 17.72 17.78 -10.24
N ARG A 269 17.32 16.65 -10.84
CA ARG A 269 15.94 16.15 -10.77
C ARG A 269 15.49 15.82 -9.34
N PHE A 270 16.39 15.31 -8.48
CA PHE A 270 16.11 15.09 -7.08
C PHE A 270 15.76 16.39 -6.38
N TYR A 271 16.58 17.43 -6.55
CA TYR A 271 16.33 18.74 -5.95
C TYR A 271 15.05 19.38 -6.48
N ALA A 272 14.78 19.31 -7.76
CA ALA A 272 13.55 19.82 -8.34
C ALA A 272 12.31 19.15 -7.73
N MET A 273 12.33 17.83 -7.56
CA MET A 273 11.25 17.09 -6.91
C MET A 273 11.18 17.39 -5.41
N TRP A 274 12.32 17.49 -4.75
CA TRP A 274 12.42 17.83 -3.34
C TRP A 274 11.86 19.23 -3.06
N LEU A 275 12.26 20.24 -3.82
CA LEU A 275 11.79 21.62 -3.72
C LEU A 275 10.27 21.72 -3.97
N ARG A 276 9.74 20.97 -4.95
CA ARG A 276 8.28 20.89 -5.19
C ARG A 276 7.54 20.26 -4.04
N LYS A 277 8.08 19.21 -3.44
CA LYS A 277 7.48 18.54 -2.30
C LYS A 277 7.36 19.45 -1.08
N TRP A 278 8.32 20.35 -0.89
CA TRP A 278 8.35 21.31 0.22
C TRP A 278 7.72 22.67 -0.13
N GLY A 279 7.10 22.80 -1.30
CA GLY A 279 6.36 24.00 -1.71
C GLY A 279 7.26 25.16 -2.15
N VAL A 280 8.56 24.93 -2.34
CA VAL A 280 9.52 25.96 -2.84
C VAL A 280 9.37 26.17 -4.35
N LEU A 281 9.03 25.09 -5.08
CA LEU A 281 8.67 25.16 -6.50
C LEU A 281 7.20 24.78 -6.69
N PRO A 282 6.53 25.31 -7.71
CA PRO A 282 5.15 24.92 -8.03
C PRO A 282 5.05 23.40 -8.18
N ARG A 283 3.99 22.81 -7.60
CA ARG A 283 3.64 21.41 -7.89
C ARG A 283 3.40 21.31 -9.39
N TRP A 284 3.75 20.16 -9.98
CA TRP A 284 3.26 19.84 -11.30
C TRP A 284 1.71 19.87 -11.22
N THR A 285 1.12 20.96 -11.64
CA THR A 285 -0.26 20.89 -12.06
C THR A 285 -0.24 19.97 -13.26
N ASP A 286 -1.18 19.03 -13.35
CA ASP A 286 -1.46 18.28 -14.57
C ASP A 286 -1.93 19.30 -15.62
N ALA A 287 -1.02 20.11 -16.12
CA ALA A 287 -1.18 20.82 -17.36
C ALA A 287 -1.07 19.75 -18.44
N SER A 288 -2.20 19.10 -18.72
CA SER A 288 -2.40 18.48 -20.02
C SER A 288 -2.00 19.54 -21.06
N PRO A 289 -1.09 19.27 -21.96
CA PRO A 289 -0.99 20.13 -23.13
C PRO A 289 -2.34 20.08 -23.85
N ARG A 290 -2.91 21.26 -24.06
CA ARG A 290 -4.10 21.44 -24.91
C ARG A 290 -3.82 20.89 -26.30
#